data_2f4c73a85828369a49f402d8e756fc01
#
_entry.id   2f4c73a85828369a49f402d8e756fc01
#
_cell.length_a   1.000
_cell.length_b   1.000
_cell.length_c   1.000
_cell.angle_alpha   90.00
_cell.angle_beta   90.00
_cell.angle_gamma   90.00
#
_symmetry.space_group_name_H-M   'P 1'
#
loop_
_entity.id
_entity.type
_entity.pdbx_description
1 polymer ?
#
loop_
_entity_poly.entity_id
_entity_poly.type
_entity_poly.pdbx_seq_one_letter_code
_entity_poly.pdbx_strand_id
1 'polypeptide(L)'
;VGGLENNEIFLKNVRQAMETGEPGFSFNFGAKQNETLRNACTEVTSEDDSDVCNLGSANLGNIRSLDEFRSVVHLGSKFLVCGTLRADLPYEKVYKVREKNRRLGLGLMGIHEWLLQRQLPYEVNEELTKWLEIYENESEKAANEHCDRFYISRPVAYRAIAPTGSIGILAGYVVACSVQ
;
A
#
# COMPACT_ATOMS: atom_id res chain seq x y z
N VAL A 1 -22.83 -7.02 -13.52
CA VAL A 1 -23.27 -6.52 -12.21
C VAL A 1 -24.77 -6.25 -12.18
N GLY A 2 -25.51 -6.76 -13.20
CA GLY A 2 -26.96 -6.64 -13.25
C GLY A 2 -27.61 -7.41 -12.10
N GLY A 3 -28.47 -6.73 -11.32
CA GLY A 3 -29.29 -7.37 -10.30
C GLY A 3 -28.95 -7.04 -8.84
N LEU A 4 -27.88 -6.29 -8.55
CA LEU A 4 -27.57 -5.86 -7.17
C LEU A 4 -28.62 -4.88 -6.62
N GLU A 5 -29.20 -4.05 -7.48
CA GLU A 5 -30.26 -3.10 -7.14
C GLU A 5 -31.53 -3.77 -6.60
N ASN A 6 -31.74 -5.06 -6.88
CA ASN A 6 -32.88 -5.86 -6.40
C ASN A 6 -32.49 -6.85 -5.29
N ASN A 7 -31.22 -6.84 -4.84
CA ASN A 7 -30.77 -7.74 -3.79
C ASN A 7 -31.02 -7.11 -2.41
N GLU A 8 -31.94 -7.67 -1.64
CA GLU A 8 -32.32 -7.15 -0.32
C GLU A 8 -31.14 -7.06 0.67
N ILE A 9 -30.21 -8.05 0.64
CA ILE A 9 -29.03 -8.06 1.50
C ILE A 9 -28.11 -6.90 1.12
N PHE A 10 -27.87 -6.70 -0.18
CA PHE A 10 -27.07 -5.59 -0.67
C PHE A 10 -27.67 -4.25 -0.26
N LEU A 11 -28.97 -4.04 -0.50
CA LEU A 11 -29.66 -2.80 -0.13
C LEU A 11 -29.65 -2.54 1.38
N LYS A 12 -29.79 -3.61 2.19
CA LYS A 12 -29.68 -3.48 3.65
C LYS A 12 -28.27 -3.05 4.07
N ASN A 13 -27.25 -3.64 3.50
CA ASN A 13 -25.86 -3.28 3.78
C ASN A 13 -25.56 -1.84 3.34
N VAL A 14 -26.05 -1.40 2.17
CA VAL A 14 -25.91 -0.01 1.70
C VAL A 14 -26.54 0.96 2.69
N ARG A 15 -27.78 0.70 3.15
CA ARG A 15 -28.44 1.57 4.14
C ARG A 15 -27.66 1.66 5.43
N GLN A 16 -27.22 0.52 5.96
CA GLN A 16 -26.41 0.48 7.17
C GLN A 16 -25.09 1.23 7.01
N ALA A 17 -24.39 1.06 5.87
CA ALA A 17 -23.17 1.76 5.57
C ALA A 17 -23.36 3.29 5.50
N MET A 18 -24.48 3.75 4.97
CA MET A 18 -24.84 5.18 4.95
C MET A 18 -25.13 5.76 6.34
N GLU A 19 -25.63 4.94 7.27
CA GLU A 19 -25.97 5.37 8.63
C GLU A 19 -24.77 5.32 9.57
N THR A 20 -23.92 4.30 9.44
CA THR A 20 -22.89 3.97 10.44
C THR A 20 -21.45 4.03 9.91
N GLY A 21 -21.24 4.11 8.58
CA GLY A 21 -19.95 3.95 7.93
C GLY A 21 -19.53 2.48 7.72
N GLU A 22 -20.33 1.51 8.14
CA GLU A 22 -20.06 0.06 8.04
C GLU A 22 -21.31 -0.73 7.61
N PRO A 23 -21.19 -1.86 6.88
CA PRO A 23 -19.95 -2.49 6.39
C PRO A 23 -19.41 -1.85 5.12
N GLY A 24 -18.12 -2.06 4.82
CA GLY A 24 -17.54 -1.78 3.51
C GLY A 24 -17.85 -2.88 2.49
N PHE A 25 -17.50 -2.63 1.22
CA PHE A 25 -17.66 -3.58 0.13
C PHE A 25 -16.31 -3.98 -0.45
N SER A 26 -16.13 -5.25 -0.77
CA SER A 26 -14.97 -5.77 -1.46
C SER A 26 -15.39 -6.38 -2.79
N PHE A 27 -14.71 -5.99 -3.86
CA PHE A 27 -14.96 -6.47 -5.21
C PHE A 27 -13.76 -7.27 -5.70
N ASN A 28 -13.97 -8.51 -6.13
CA ASN A 28 -12.92 -9.40 -6.62
C ASN A 28 -13.04 -9.54 -8.13
N PHE A 29 -12.19 -8.86 -8.88
CA PHE A 29 -12.13 -8.89 -10.33
C PHE A 29 -10.72 -9.23 -10.84
N GLY A 30 -10.64 -9.74 -12.06
CA GLY A 30 -9.39 -9.93 -12.78
C GLY A 30 -8.54 -11.11 -12.30
N ALA A 31 -7.22 -11.00 -12.46
CA ALA A 31 -6.27 -12.10 -12.29
C ALA A 31 -6.07 -12.56 -10.84
N LYS A 32 -6.40 -11.72 -9.86
CA LYS A 32 -6.18 -12.01 -8.43
C LYS A 32 -7.48 -12.34 -7.69
N GLN A 33 -8.35 -13.12 -8.31
CA GLN A 33 -9.67 -13.47 -7.74
C GLN A 33 -9.58 -14.21 -6.40
N ASN A 34 -8.47 -14.88 -6.11
CA ASN A 34 -8.27 -15.61 -4.86
C ASN A 34 -7.81 -14.71 -3.70
N GLU A 35 -7.35 -13.50 -3.99
CA GLU A 35 -7.00 -12.51 -2.95
C GLU A 35 -8.27 -11.88 -2.35
N THR A 36 -9.02 -12.66 -1.59
CA THR A 36 -10.33 -12.27 -1.04
C THR A 36 -10.26 -11.63 0.33
N LEU A 37 -9.15 -11.81 1.04
CA LEU A 37 -8.92 -11.22 2.36
C LEU A 37 -8.40 -9.78 2.22
N ARG A 38 -8.85 -8.91 3.11
CA ARG A 38 -8.51 -7.49 3.14
C ARG A 38 -8.11 -7.08 4.56
N ASN A 39 -7.18 -6.11 4.67
CA ASN A 39 -7.02 -5.36 5.91
C ASN A 39 -8.16 -4.32 6.07
N ALA A 40 -8.26 -3.70 7.24
CA ALA A 40 -9.34 -2.77 7.56
C ALA A 40 -9.44 -1.57 6.60
N CYS A 41 -8.29 -1.09 6.10
CA CYS A 41 -8.22 0.04 5.16
C CYS A 41 -8.28 -0.37 3.69
N THR A 42 -8.37 -1.67 3.39
CA THR A 42 -8.55 -2.29 2.06
C THR A 42 -7.40 -2.14 1.06
N GLU A 43 -6.28 -1.50 1.42
CA GLU A 43 -5.10 -1.35 0.56
C GLU A 43 -4.28 -2.63 0.40
N VAL A 44 -4.46 -3.61 1.29
CA VAL A 44 -3.78 -4.90 1.24
C VAL A 44 -4.78 -6.01 0.95
N THR A 45 -4.44 -6.87 -0.02
CA THR A 45 -5.20 -8.07 -0.35
C THR A 45 -4.35 -9.31 -0.19
N SER A 46 -4.95 -10.42 0.23
CA SER A 46 -4.27 -11.71 0.35
C SER A 46 -5.21 -12.88 0.09
N GLU A 47 -4.66 -14.00 -0.36
CA GLU A 47 -5.34 -15.30 -0.40
C GLU A 47 -5.12 -16.10 0.89
N ASP A 48 -4.07 -15.78 1.64
CA ASP A 48 -3.73 -16.46 2.90
C ASP A 48 -4.30 -15.69 4.10
N ASP A 49 -5.02 -16.38 4.97
CA ASP A 49 -5.35 -15.82 6.28
C ASP A 49 -4.08 -15.72 7.14
N SER A 50 -4.08 -14.82 8.11
CA SER A 50 -2.91 -14.55 8.97
C SER A 50 -1.72 -13.94 8.21
N ASP A 51 -1.95 -13.36 7.03
CA ASP A 51 -0.93 -12.59 6.32
C ASP A 51 -0.68 -11.25 7.03
N VAL A 52 0.52 -10.74 6.90
CA VAL A 52 0.94 -9.46 7.46
C VAL A 52 1.67 -8.64 6.40
N CYS A 53 1.45 -7.34 6.45
CA CYS A 53 2.10 -6.39 5.55
C CYS A 53 2.77 -5.28 6.35
N ASN A 54 4.08 -5.16 6.24
CA ASN A 54 4.80 -4.04 6.85
C ASN A 54 4.59 -2.80 5.97
N LEU A 55 4.04 -1.74 6.57
CA LEU A 55 3.74 -0.50 5.88
C LEU A 55 4.80 0.57 6.15
N GLY A 56 5.07 1.38 5.13
CA GLY A 56 5.86 2.60 5.21
C GLY A 56 5.46 3.52 4.07
N SER A 57 5.69 4.83 4.20
CA SER A 57 5.30 5.78 3.16
C SER A 57 6.40 6.80 2.92
N ALA A 58 6.80 6.96 1.64
CA ALA A 58 7.69 8.03 1.21
C ALA A 58 6.88 9.32 1.02
N ASN A 59 7.36 10.43 1.60
CA ASN A 59 6.71 11.73 1.48
C ASN A 59 7.24 12.48 0.26
N LEU A 60 6.51 12.46 -0.85
CA LEU A 60 6.87 13.14 -2.08
C LEU A 60 6.99 14.66 -1.90
N GLY A 61 6.16 15.26 -1.05
CA GLY A 61 6.21 16.71 -0.79
C GLY A 61 7.55 17.21 -0.27
N ASN A 62 8.37 16.32 0.31
CA ASN A 62 9.70 16.64 0.83
C ASN A 62 10.85 16.27 -0.10
N ILE A 63 10.59 15.55 -1.19
CA ILE A 63 11.60 15.02 -2.09
C ILE A 63 11.79 15.97 -3.28
N ARG A 64 13.03 16.39 -3.53
CA ARG A 64 13.34 17.45 -4.48
C ARG A 64 13.82 16.96 -5.85
N SER A 65 14.35 15.73 -5.91
CA SER A 65 14.92 15.18 -7.15
C SER A 65 14.59 13.71 -7.34
N LEU A 66 14.67 13.24 -8.59
CA LEU A 66 14.50 11.83 -8.94
C LEU A 66 15.54 10.92 -8.27
N ASP A 67 16.78 11.39 -8.12
CA ASP A 67 17.85 10.62 -7.49
C ASP A 67 17.63 10.48 -5.98
N GLU A 68 17.16 11.55 -5.33
CA GLU A 68 16.74 11.51 -3.93
C GLU A 68 15.56 10.54 -3.76
N PHE A 69 14.57 10.63 -4.65
CA PHE A 69 13.41 9.74 -4.63
C PHE A 69 13.81 8.27 -4.79
N ARG A 70 14.66 7.98 -5.77
CA ARG A 70 15.21 6.63 -5.96
C ARG A 70 15.88 6.12 -4.69
N SER A 71 16.69 6.94 -4.04
CA SER A 71 17.38 6.59 -2.80
C SER A 71 16.41 6.32 -1.66
N VAL A 72 15.37 7.14 -1.51
CA VAL A 72 14.32 6.98 -0.49
C VAL A 72 13.54 5.68 -0.72
N VAL A 73 13.12 5.41 -1.95
CA VAL A 73 12.41 4.17 -2.31
C VAL A 73 13.28 2.94 -2.05
N HIS A 74 14.55 3.02 -2.46
CA HIS A 74 15.52 1.94 -2.25
C HIS A 74 15.72 1.62 -0.77
N LEU A 75 15.99 2.63 0.05
CA LEU A 75 16.19 2.46 1.48
C LEU A 75 14.90 2.04 2.20
N GLY A 76 13.76 2.63 1.84
CA GLY A 76 12.46 2.29 2.40
C GLY A 76 12.10 0.83 2.15
N SER A 77 12.33 0.32 0.94
CA SER A 77 12.10 -1.08 0.60
C SER A 77 12.96 -2.03 1.44
N LYS A 78 14.26 -1.75 1.55
CA LYS A 78 15.16 -2.53 2.42
C LYS A 78 14.77 -2.47 3.88
N PHE A 79 14.38 -1.30 4.37
CA PHE A 79 13.93 -1.12 5.75
C PHE A 79 12.69 -1.97 6.04
N LEU A 80 11.73 -2.01 5.12
CA LEU A 80 10.54 -2.86 5.27
C LEU A 80 10.87 -4.35 5.27
N VAL A 81 11.82 -4.80 4.42
CA VAL A 81 12.32 -6.19 4.48
C VAL A 81 12.91 -6.50 5.86
N CYS A 82 13.76 -5.61 6.39
CA CYS A 82 14.30 -5.76 7.75
C CYS A 82 13.20 -5.83 8.80
N GLY A 83 12.14 -5.02 8.65
CA GLY A 83 10.96 -5.05 9.51
C GLY A 83 10.29 -6.43 9.52
N THR A 84 10.20 -7.11 8.36
CA THR A 84 9.64 -8.47 8.32
C THR A 84 10.47 -9.48 9.11
N LEU A 85 11.78 -9.27 9.24
CA LEU A 85 12.67 -10.18 9.97
C LEU A 85 12.67 -9.93 11.49
N ARG A 86 12.35 -8.71 11.91
CA ARG A 86 12.46 -8.26 13.31
C ARG A 86 11.13 -8.19 14.05
N ALA A 87 10.01 -8.21 13.32
CA ALA A 87 8.69 -8.09 13.94
C ALA A 87 8.34 -9.34 14.77
N ASP A 88 7.95 -9.11 16.03
CA ASP A 88 7.31 -10.13 16.85
C ASP A 88 5.86 -10.29 16.44
N LEU A 89 5.44 -11.52 16.22
CA LEU A 89 4.11 -11.85 15.70
C LEU A 89 3.34 -12.68 16.74
N PRO A 90 2.00 -12.62 16.76
CA PRO A 90 1.22 -13.14 17.88
C PRO A 90 1.18 -14.68 17.97
N TYR A 91 1.36 -15.40 16.86
CA TYR A 91 1.31 -16.88 16.85
C TYR A 91 2.00 -17.46 15.61
N GLU A 92 2.31 -18.76 15.67
CA GLU A 92 3.16 -19.48 14.70
C GLU A 92 2.68 -19.39 13.24
N LYS A 93 1.36 -19.44 13.00
CA LYS A 93 0.81 -19.37 11.65
C LYS A 93 1.17 -18.06 10.94
N VAL A 94 1.15 -16.95 11.67
CA VAL A 94 1.52 -15.63 11.11
C VAL A 94 2.99 -15.61 10.71
N TYR A 95 3.88 -16.23 11.49
CA TYR A 95 5.30 -16.37 11.10
C TYR A 95 5.44 -17.15 9.80
N LYS A 96 4.76 -18.29 9.66
CA LYS A 96 4.82 -19.13 8.46
C LYS A 96 4.31 -18.41 7.21
N VAL A 97 3.18 -17.71 7.33
CA VAL A 97 2.59 -16.95 6.20
C VAL A 97 3.48 -15.77 5.85
N ARG A 98 4.02 -15.04 6.84
CA ARG A 98 4.99 -13.97 6.60
C ARG A 98 6.24 -14.48 5.87
N GLU A 99 6.78 -15.64 6.26
CA GLU A 99 7.94 -16.24 5.60
C GLU A 99 7.64 -16.66 4.16
N LYS A 100 6.44 -17.14 3.90
CA LYS A 100 5.94 -17.46 2.55
C LYS A 100 5.79 -16.22 1.69
N ASN A 101 5.04 -15.22 2.18
CA ASN A 101 4.57 -14.08 1.39
C ASN A 101 5.48 -12.87 1.48
N ARG A 102 6.10 -12.62 2.64
CA ARG A 102 6.97 -11.46 2.94
C ARG A 102 6.44 -10.14 2.38
N ARG A 103 5.13 -9.95 2.44
CA ARG A 103 4.41 -8.82 1.85
C ARG A 103 4.92 -7.50 2.40
N LEU A 104 5.21 -6.58 1.50
CA LEU A 104 5.63 -5.21 1.81
C LEU A 104 4.59 -4.23 1.28
N GLY A 105 4.39 -3.14 2.00
CA GLY A 105 3.51 -2.06 1.63
C GLY A 105 4.25 -0.72 1.67
N LEU A 106 5.27 -0.54 0.82
CA LEU A 106 5.83 0.79 0.63
C LEU A 106 4.80 1.64 -0.09
N GLY A 107 4.37 2.74 0.53
CA GLY A 107 3.41 3.68 0.00
C GLY A 107 4.02 5.04 -0.35
N LEU A 108 3.18 5.90 -0.89
CA LEU A 108 3.49 7.31 -1.18
C LEU A 108 2.50 8.18 -0.42
N MET A 109 2.99 9.27 0.16
CA MET A 109 2.16 10.35 0.70
C MET A 109 2.68 11.70 0.18
N GLY A 110 1.90 12.77 0.31
CA GLY A 110 2.31 14.09 -0.14
C GLY A 110 2.34 14.26 -1.67
N ILE A 111 1.60 13.44 -2.42
CA ILE A 111 1.51 13.57 -3.89
C ILE A 111 0.87 14.91 -4.27
N HIS A 112 -0.18 15.31 -3.54
CA HIS A 112 -0.85 16.59 -3.80
C HIS A 112 0.08 17.78 -3.55
N GLU A 113 0.81 17.80 -2.44
CA GLU A 113 1.81 18.83 -2.16
C GLU A 113 2.90 18.87 -3.24
N TRP A 114 3.36 17.71 -3.68
CA TRP A 114 4.33 17.57 -4.75
C TRP A 114 3.83 18.20 -6.07
N LEU A 115 2.56 17.98 -6.42
CA LEU A 115 1.90 18.59 -7.59
C LEU A 115 1.72 20.10 -7.40
N LEU A 116 1.24 20.55 -6.24
CA LEU A 116 1.06 21.97 -5.93
C LEU A 116 2.38 22.77 -6.02
N GLN A 117 3.48 22.21 -5.49
CA GLN A 117 4.81 22.83 -5.58
C GLN A 117 5.27 23.03 -7.02
N ARG A 118 4.75 22.23 -7.95
CA ARG A 118 5.03 22.27 -9.39
C ARG A 118 3.98 23.05 -10.19
N GLN A 119 2.97 23.59 -9.51
CA GLN A 119 1.81 24.26 -10.14
C GLN A 119 1.06 23.36 -11.13
N LEU A 120 1.00 22.06 -10.83
CA LEU A 120 0.32 21.05 -11.63
C LEU A 120 -1.05 20.72 -11.04
N PRO A 121 -2.06 20.44 -11.88
CA PRO A 121 -3.35 19.96 -11.43
C PRO A 121 -3.22 18.56 -10.80
N TYR A 122 -4.23 18.16 -9.98
CA TYR A 122 -4.28 16.83 -9.39
C TYR A 122 -4.71 15.79 -10.43
N GLU A 123 -3.77 15.46 -11.29
CA GLU A 123 -3.94 14.47 -12.35
C GLU A 123 -2.61 13.79 -12.67
N VAL A 124 -2.69 12.62 -13.32
CA VAL A 124 -1.49 11.93 -13.80
C VAL A 124 -0.95 12.66 -15.02
N ASN A 125 0.32 13.06 -14.96
CA ASN A 125 1.07 13.72 -16.02
C ASN A 125 2.38 12.97 -16.29
N GLU A 126 3.11 13.40 -17.34
CA GLU A 126 4.36 12.73 -17.73
C GLU A 126 5.44 12.75 -16.64
N GLU A 127 5.53 13.83 -15.86
CA GLU A 127 6.51 13.91 -14.79
C GLU A 127 6.16 12.94 -13.65
N LEU A 128 4.91 12.93 -13.21
CA LEU A 128 4.45 11.99 -12.19
C LEU A 128 4.60 10.54 -12.66
N THR A 129 4.32 10.25 -13.93
CA THR A 129 4.50 8.91 -14.52
C THR A 129 5.95 8.43 -14.37
N LYS A 130 6.94 9.28 -14.68
CA LYS A 130 8.36 8.93 -14.49
C LYS A 130 8.72 8.63 -13.03
N TRP A 131 8.14 9.38 -12.09
CA TRP A 131 8.34 9.13 -10.67
C TRP A 131 7.71 7.80 -10.25
N LEU A 132 6.51 7.49 -10.73
CA LEU A 132 5.82 6.23 -10.46
C LEU A 132 6.57 5.01 -11.06
N GLU A 133 7.15 5.15 -12.25
CA GLU A 133 8.01 4.10 -12.85
C GLU A 133 9.26 3.83 -11.99
N ILE A 134 9.89 4.87 -11.47
CA ILE A 134 11.02 4.71 -10.53
C ILE A 134 10.56 4.02 -9.25
N TYR A 135 9.42 4.45 -8.70
CA TYR A 135 8.85 3.83 -7.51
C TYR A 135 8.58 2.35 -7.71
N GLU A 136 8.01 1.97 -8.85
CA GLU A 136 7.74 0.58 -9.18
C GLU A 136 9.03 -0.23 -9.31
N ASN A 137 9.91 0.19 -10.18
CA ASN A 137 11.13 -0.57 -10.51
C ASN A 137 12.10 -0.65 -9.33
N GLU A 138 12.33 0.47 -8.63
CA GLU A 138 13.31 0.52 -7.56
C GLU A 138 12.83 -0.19 -6.29
N SER A 139 11.53 -0.12 -5.96
CA SER A 139 10.99 -0.81 -4.80
C SER A 139 11.12 -2.33 -4.93
N GLU A 140 10.81 -2.86 -6.11
CA GLU A 140 10.93 -4.28 -6.40
C GLU A 140 12.39 -4.74 -6.43
N LYS A 141 13.23 -4.02 -7.16
CA LYS A 141 14.66 -4.30 -7.25
C LYS A 141 15.33 -4.33 -5.87
N ALA A 142 15.16 -3.25 -5.10
CA ALA A 142 15.81 -3.13 -3.79
C ALA A 142 15.36 -4.20 -2.79
N ALA A 143 14.05 -4.52 -2.77
CA ALA A 143 13.53 -5.57 -1.91
C ALA A 143 14.07 -6.95 -2.30
N ASN A 144 14.07 -7.28 -3.61
CA ASN A 144 14.56 -8.57 -4.10
C ASN A 144 16.05 -8.75 -3.84
N GLU A 145 16.89 -7.75 -4.17
CA GLU A 145 18.34 -7.78 -3.89
C GLU A 145 18.61 -7.99 -2.39
N HIS A 146 17.81 -7.37 -1.53
CA HIS A 146 17.98 -7.49 -0.09
C HIS A 146 17.55 -8.86 0.42
N CYS A 147 16.44 -9.41 -0.10
CA CYS A 147 16.00 -10.76 0.21
C CYS A 147 17.01 -11.81 -0.26
N ASP A 148 17.54 -11.68 -1.47
CA ASP A 148 18.56 -12.59 -2.02
C ASP A 148 19.84 -12.58 -1.17
N ARG A 149 20.25 -11.39 -0.69
CA ARG A 149 21.41 -11.26 0.20
C ARG A 149 21.28 -12.02 1.51
N PHE A 150 20.04 -12.12 2.03
CA PHE A 150 19.76 -12.85 3.27
C PHE A 150 19.24 -14.27 3.06
N TYR A 151 19.18 -14.74 1.81
CA TYR A 151 18.68 -16.06 1.46
C TYR A 151 17.26 -16.32 1.98
N ILE A 152 16.38 -15.30 1.88
CA ILE A 152 14.97 -15.36 2.29
C ILE A 152 14.03 -15.22 1.09
N SER A 153 12.75 -15.60 1.28
CA SER A 153 11.74 -15.48 0.23
C SER A 153 11.60 -14.02 -0.25
N ARG A 154 11.40 -13.84 -1.56
CA ARG A 154 11.07 -12.53 -2.13
C ARG A 154 9.63 -12.16 -1.81
N PRO A 155 9.30 -10.87 -1.70
CA PRO A 155 7.93 -10.41 -1.48
C PRO A 155 6.98 -10.81 -2.60
N VAL A 156 5.74 -11.21 -2.24
CA VAL A 156 4.66 -11.40 -3.21
C VAL A 156 4.01 -10.07 -3.63
N ALA A 157 4.21 -9.02 -2.83
CA ALA A 157 3.82 -7.64 -3.12
C ALA A 157 4.79 -6.68 -2.45
N TYR A 158 5.06 -5.55 -3.09
CA TYR A 158 6.09 -4.58 -2.68
C TYR A 158 5.51 -3.25 -2.21
N ARG A 159 4.30 -2.91 -2.69
CA ARG A 159 3.71 -1.57 -2.59
C ARG A 159 2.27 -1.64 -2.09
N ALA A 160 1.89 -0.67 -1.26
CA ALA A 160 0.52 -0.43 -0.86
C ALA A 160 0.37 1.05 -0.45
N ILE A 161 -0.69 1.70 -0.88
CA ILE A 161 -0.98 3.08 -0.52
C ILE A 161 -1.89 3.08 0.71
N ALA A 162 -1.29 3.19 1.87
CA ALA A 162 -2.01 3.28 3.14
C ALA A 162 -2.60 4.69 3.35
N PRO A 163 -3.64 4.85 4.19
CA PRO A 163 -4.28 6.15 4.44
C PRO A 163 -3.38 7.25 5.01
N THR A 164 -2.31 6.91 5.74
CA THR A 164 -1.28 7.82 6.25
C THR A 164 -1.75 9.01 7.11
N GLY A 165 -2.94 8.95 7.73
CA GLY A 165 -3.53 10.06 8.49
C GLY A 165 -2.59 10.62 9.57
N SER A 166 -2.21 9.81 10.56
CA SER A 166 -1.38 10.23 11.68
C SER A 166 0.05 10.57 11.27
N ILE A 167 0.66 9.76 10.40
CA ILE A 167 2.05 10.01 9.96
C ILE A 167 2.13 11.21 9.01
N GLY A 168 1.08 11.51 8.25
CA GLY A 168 0.98 12.71 7.44
C GLY A 168 1.02 13.98 8.30
N ILE A 169 0.25 14.01 9.40
CA ILE A 169 0.27 15.11 10.38
C ILE A 169 1.66 15.23 11.03
N LEU A 170 2.25 14.10 11.45
CA LEU A 170 3.57 14.08 12.08
C LEU A 170 4.66 14.59 11.13
N ALA A 171 4.55 14.30 9.84
CA ALA A 171 5.48 14.77 8.82
C ALA A 171 5.33 16.27 8.46
N GLY A 172 4.38 16.97 9.09
CA GLY A 172 4.18 18.42 8.92
C GLY A 172 3.40 18.84 7.67
N TYR A 173 2.71 17.89 7.02
CA TYR A 173 1.90 18.13 5.82
C TYR A 173 0.46 17.69 6.05
N VAL A 174 -0.47 18.59 5.80
CA VAL A 174 -1.86 18.50 6.25
C VAL A 174 -2.75 17.63 5.34
N VAL A 175 -2.26 17.12 4.23
CA VAL A 175 -3.13 16.36 3.33
C VAL A 175 -2.53 15.02 2.96
N ALA A 176 -2.77 14.04 3.80
CA ALA A 176 -2.81 12.67 3.32
C ALA A 176 -4.08 12.53 2.47
N CYS A 177 -3.98 12.73 1.18
CA CYS A 177 -5.08 12.43 0.28
C CYS A 177 -4.97 10.94 -0.08
N SER A 178 -5.50 10.10 0.79
CA SER A 178 -5.99 8.80 0.35
C SER A 178 -7.32 9.08 -0.36
N VAL A 179 -7.31 9.12 -1.67
CA VAL A 179 -8.54 8.97 -2.42
C VAL A 179 -8.93 7.50 -2.28
N GLN A 180 -9.89 7.25 -1.39
CA GLN A 180 -10.64 6.01 -1.39
C GLN A 180 -11.64 6.02 -2.53
#